data_4b5076326230e01e89cb072926ccf9d7
#
_entry.id   4b5076326230e01e89cb072926ccf9d7
#
_cell.length_a   1.000
_cell.length_b   1.000
_cell.length_c   1.000
_cell.angle_alpha   90.00
_cell.angle_beta   90.00
_cell.angle_gamma   90.00
#
_symmetry.space_group_name_H-M   'P 1'
#
loop_
_entity.id
_entity.type
_entity.pdbx_description
1 polymer ?
#
loop_
_entity_poly.entity_id
_entity_poly.type
_entity_poly.pdbx_seq_one_letter_code
_entity_poly.pdbx_strand_id
1 'polypeptide(L)'
;MNAPGERPTQARGGVGGAADGFAGGIAGGGSGVQADLSPAARVMSGSSPVRFPALDGCRALAAIGVVITHLGLISGFISRHESVGRFMARMDVGVSVFFVLSGFLLYRPIVAARFAGKEPRDVGSYARRRLLRIFPAYWVALIVVAFVLKAPGFFEPHSIVAHFFLLHVYDSTQLVGGPIQQSWSLATELAFYAFVPVWAWFMSRKARTIEAQLKLEVVSLVGLLVASTLANAVLVAIGVSGSTFAMLGTWLPFRVGDFVPGMLLAVLSAWVSHRQIRLPEWLVGLPVTLGCWAGAVVAFWVVSTRLNLPMFPTFTPKQAFAVRIIYVVVAALVVLPAVVGRQSGRVVQALFANRLAIWVGLVSYGIYIWHEAWLDIYLRWFDEQVLAASIVGMGLFAVAMTMICAAASWYLIERPVMEWGLKRR
;
A
#
# COMPACT_ATOMS: atom_id res chain seq x y z
N MET A 1 37.21 -53.42 45.38
CA MET A 1 36.73 -54.78 45.11
C MET A 1 35.95 -54.76 43.81
N ASN A 2 36.60 -55.37 42.83
CA ASN A 2 36.11 -56.06 41.65
C ASN A 2 35.13 -55.34 40.68
N ALA A 3 35.74 -54.91 39.59
CA ALA A 3 35.22 -55.04 38.21
C ALA A 3 35.29 -56.58 37.81
N PRO A 4 34.95 -57.05 36.57
CA PRO A 4 34.60 -56.39 35.31
C PRO A 4 33.68 -57.23 34.39
N GLY A 5 33.55 -56.84 33.12
CA GLY A 5 33.37 -57.70 31.95
C GLY A 5 31.96 -57.65 31.35
N GLU A 6 31.61 -57.73 30.08
CA GLU A 6 32.36 -57.86 28.82
C GLU A 6 31.35 -57.60 27.66
N ARG A 7 31.84 -57.13 26.53
CA ARG A 7 31.18 -57.28 25.23
C ARG A 7 31.47 -58.67 24.64
N PRO A 8 30.67 -59.19 23.69
CA PRO A 8 31.10 -59.25 22.30
C PRO A 8 30.01 -59.12 21.25
N THR A 9 30.31 -58.45 20.10
CA THR A 9 30.78 -58.88 18.75
C THR A 9 29.79 -59.66 17.87
N GLN A 10 29.47 -59.04 16.74
CA GLN A 10 29.44 -59.47 15.32
C GLN A 10 28.84 -60.82 14.90
N ALA A 11 28.01 -60.78 13.80
CA ALA A 11 28.25 -61.43 12.50
C ALA A 11 27.05 -61.18 11.54
N ARG A 12 27.27 -60.66 10.46
CA ARG A 12 27.37 -60.95 9.02
C ARG A 12 26.48 -62.04 8.44
N GLY A 13 25.88 -61.71 7.30
CA GLY A 13 25.44 -62.58 6.18
C GLY A 13 23.94 -62.67 6.04
N GLY A 14 23.34 -62.56 4.87
CA GLY A 14 23.72 -62.48 3.48
C GLY A 14 22.51 -62.83 2.63
N VAL A 15 22.38 -62.14 1.51
CA VAL A 15 21.85 -62.59 0.22
C VAL A 15 20.44 -63.17 0.05
N GLY A 16 19.62 -62.55 -0.81
CA GLY A 16 18.85 -63.26 -1.81
C GLY A 16 17.35 -62.96 -1.93
N GLY A 17 16.95 -62.46 -3.10
CA GLY A 17 15.77 -62.95 -3.81
C GLY A 17 14.58 -62.00 -3.98
N ALA A 18 14.56 -61.41 -5.08
CA ALA A 18 13.54 -61.12 -6.10
C ALA A 18 12.02 -61.32 -5.80
N ALA A 19 11.31 -60.37 -6.35
CA ALA A 19 10.05 -60.46 -7.14
C ALA A 19 8.77 -59.91 -6.53
N ASP A 20 8.26 -58.96 -7.26
CA ASP A 20 6.86 -58.64 -7.65
C ASP A 20 5.83 -58.21 -6.62
N GLY A 21 5.24 -57.05 -6.91
CA GLY A 21 3.97 -56.62 -6.35
C GLY A 21 3.62 -55.17 -6.64
N PHE A 22 3.05 -54.91 -7.78
CA PHE A 22 2.35 -53.69 -8.18
C PHE A 22 1.36 -53.22 -7.10
N ALA A 23 1.50 -51.96 -6.63
CA ALA A 23 0.36 -51.18 -6.17
C ALA A 23 0.72 -49.70 -6.28
N GLY A 24 0.15 -49.00 -7.25
CA GLY A 24 0.31 -47.61 -7.51
C GLY A 24 -0.28 -46.73 -6.42
N GLY A 25 0.55 -45.89 -5.85
CA GLY A 25 0.13 -44.78 -5.01
C GLY A 25 0.69 -43.48 -5.60
N ILE A 26 -0.16 -42.72 -6.27
CA ILE A 26 0.17 -41.43 -6.85
C ILE A 26 0.32 -40.44 -5.70
N ALA A 27 1.51 -40.28 -5.18
CA ALA A 27 1.90 -39.13 -4.38
C ALA A 27 2.30 -38.02 -5.36
N GLY A 28 1.37 -37.16 -5.72
CA GLY A 28 1.60 -35.95 -6.48
C GLY A 28 2.46 -34.97 -5.70
N GLY A 29 3.76 -35.00 -5.95
CA GLY A 29 4.72 -34.00 -5.51
C GLY A 29 4.42 -32.66 -6.18
N GLY A 30 3.62 -31.83 -5.54
CA GLY A 30 3.51 -30.40 -5.85
C GLY A 30 4.76 -29.67 -5.38
N SER A 31 5.86 -29.79 -6.11
CA SER A 31 6.99 -28.85 -5.99
C SER A 31 6.55 -27.49 -6.54
N GLY A 32 5.76 -26.76 -5.74
CA GLY A 32 5.54 -25.36 -5.94
C GLY A 32 6.89 -24.66 -5.93
N VAL A 33 7.27 -24.10 -7.07
CA VAL A 33 8.44 -23.24 -7.23
C VAL A 33 8.38 -22.15 -6.15
N GLN A 34 9.04 -22.38 -5.04
CA GLN A 34 9.35 -21.37 -4.05
C GLN A 34 10.33 -20.42 -4.75
N ALA A 35 9.77 -19.36 -5.38
CA ALA A 35 10.59 -18.27 -5.85
C ALA A 35 11.35 -17.73 -4.64
N ASP A 36 12.64 -17.93 -4.64
CA ASP A 36 13.56 -17.46 -3.60
C ASP A 36 13.63 -15.94 -3.68
N LEU A 37 12.65 -15.32 -3.03
CA LEU A 37 12.54 -13.88 -2.99
C LEU A 37 13.62 -13.35 -2.08
N SER A 38 14.33 -12.33 -2.58
CA SER A 38 15.43 -11.68 -1.90
C SER A 38 15.10 -11.31 -0.44
N PRO A 39 16.11 -11.23 0.46
CA PRO A 39 15.94 -10.77 1.84
C PRO A 39 15.11 -9.48 1.98
N ALA A 40 15.19 -8.59 0.99
CA ALA A 40 14.44 -7.34 0.96
C ALA A 40 12.91 -7.52 0.88
N ALA A 41 12.43 -8.52 0.14
CA ALA A 41 10.99 -8.84 0.11
C ALA A 41 10.50 -9.42 1.45
N ARG A 42 11.40 -10.06 2.23
CA ARG A 42 11.13 -10.47 3.63
C ARG A 42 11.04 -9.27 4.58
N VAL A 43 11.80 -8.22 4.31
CA VAL A 43 11.81 -6.96 5.09
C VAL A 43 10.49 -6.22 4.95
N MET A 44 9.92 -6.18 3.75
CA MET A 44 8.68 -5.45 3.46
C MET A 44 7.43 -6.10 4.07
N SER A 45 7.38 -7.43 4.17
CA SER A 45 6.22 -8.15 4.71
C SER A 45 6.15 -8.18 6.25
N GLY A 46 7.15 -7.61 6.96
CA GLY A 46 7.26 -7.79 8.40
C GLY A 46 7.26 -9.29 8.76
N SER A 47 7.92 -9.74 9.77
CA SER A 47 8.11 -11.15 10.13
C SER A 47 6.81 -11.96 10.41
N SER A 48 5.77 -11.79 9.61
CA SER A 48 4.58 -12.64 9.61
C SER A 48 4.84 -13.84 8.70
N PRO A 49 4.62 -15.07 9.15
CA PRO A 49 4.77 -16.26 8.31
C PRO A 49 3.81 -16.30 7.12
N VAL A 50 2.77 -15.47 7.14
CA VAL A 50 1.77 -15.38 6.07
C VAL A 50 2.16 -14.27 5.12
N ARG A 51 2.41 -14.61 3.86
CA ARG A 51 2.69 -13.68 2.75
C ARG A 51 1.43 -13.44 1.94
N PHE A 52 1.30 -12.21 1.43
CA PHE A 52 0.21 -11.78 0.56
C PHE A 52 0.78 -11.20 -0.73
N PRO A 53 1.25 -12.04 -1.68
CA PRO A 53 1.87 -11.56 -2.93
C PRO A 53 0.96 -10.66 -3.76
N ALA A 54 -0.36 -10.90 -3.71
CA ALA A 54 -1.35 -10.10 -4.41
C ALA A 54 -1.41 -8.63 -3.94
N LEU A 55 -0.95 -8.31 -2.73
CA LEU A 55 -0.88 -6.92 -2.27
C LEU A 55 0.18 -6.11 -3.02
N ASP A 56 1.25 -6.75 -3.50
CA ASP A 56 2.23 -6.07 -4.34
C ASP A 56 1.61 -5.71 -5.71
N GLY A 57 0.78 -6.60 -6.27
CA GLY A 57 -0.01 -6.28 -7.46
C GLY A 57 -1.03 -5.15 -7.25
N CYS A 58 -1.67 -5.08 -6.08
CA CYS A 58 -2.54 -3.95 -5.74
C CYS A 58 -1.75 -2.63 -5.67
N ARG A 59 -0.50 -2.65 -5.17
CA ARG A 59 0.39 -1.47 -5.19
C ARG A 59 0.77 -1.08 -6.61
N ALA A 60 1.07 -2.06 -7.47
CA ALA A 60 1.37 -1.81 -8.86
C ALA A 60 0.21 -1.12 -9.57
N LEU A 61 -1.01 -1.66 -9.42
CA LEU A 61 -2.24 -1.07 -9.96
C LEU A 61 -2.45 0.37 -9.46
N ALA A 62 -2.28 0.59 -8.15
CA ALA A 62 -2.43 1.89 -7.53
C ALA A 62 -1.43 2.92 -8.08
N ALA A 63 -0.15 2.56 -8.19
CA ALA A 63 0.88 3.44 -8.72
C ALA A 63 0.63 3.79 -10.20
N ILE A 64 0.29 2.79 -11.02
CA ILE A 64 -0.05 3.00 -12.44
C ILE A 64 -1.26 3.94 -12.58
N GLY A 65 -2.29 3.75 -11.75
CA GLY A 65 -3.47 4.62 -11.76
C GLY A 65 -3.10 6.09 -11.51
N VAL A 66 -2.28 6.36 -10.50
CA VAL A 66 -1.82 7.72 -10.19
C VAL A 66 -1.02 8.32 -11.36
N VAL A 67 -0.11 7.55 -11.96
CA VAL A 67 0.65 8.01 -13.15
C VAL A 67 -0.29 8.37 -14.30
N ILE A 68 -1.31 7.55 -14.58
CA ILE A 68 -2.29 7.80 -15.63
C ILE A 68 -3.07 9.10 -15.37
N THR A 69 -3.47 9.35 -14.11
CA THR A 69 -4.15 10.60 -13.75
C THR A 69 -3.28 11.82 -14.06
N HIS A 70 -2.04 11.85 -13.55
CA HIS A 70 -1.16 13.02 -13.74
C HIS A 70 -0.74 13.19 -15.21
N LEU A 71 -0.47 12.11 -15.93
CA LEU A 71 -0.22 12.13 -17.36
C LEU A 71 -1.41 12.75 -18.12
N GLY A 72 -2.62 12.31 -17.82
CA GLY A 72 -3.83 12.82 -18.45
C GLY A 72 -4.11 14.28 -18.12
N LEU A 73 -3.85 14.69 -16.88
CA LEU A 73 -4.02 16.09 -16.41
C LEU A 73 -3.00 17.00 -17.07
N ILE A 74 -1.70 16.71 -16.94
CA ILE A 74 -0.60 17.58 -17.38
C ILE A 74 -0.57 17.68 -18.91
N SER A 75 -0.82 16.58 -19.64
CA SER A 75 -0.92 16.63 -21.11
C SER A 75 -2.18 17.35 -21.60
N GLY A 76 -3.20 17.56 -20.75
CA GLY A 76 -4.51 18.09 -21.14
C GLY A 76 -5.39 17.11 -21.91
N PHE A 77 -5.00 15.84 -22.00
CA PHE A 77 -5.77 14.81 -22.70
C PHE A 77 -7.18 14.66 -22.11
N ILE A 78 -7.30 14.71 -20.77
CA ILE A 78 -8.59 14.55 -20.09
C ILE A 78 -9.63 15.58 -20.49
N SER A 79 -9.23 16.83 -20.74
CA SER A 79 -10.14 17.90 -21.16
C SER A 79 -10.49 17.85 -22.64
N ARG A 80 -9.59 17.30 -23.47
CA ARG A 80 -9.81 17.14 -24.92
C ARG A 80 -10.64 15.89 -25.25
N HIS A 81 -10.66 14.87 -24.36
CA HIS A 81 -11.33 13.58 -24.60
C HIS A 81 -12.22 13.22 -23.42
N GLU A 82 -13.32 13.93 -23.27
CA GLU A 82 -14.20 13.87 -22.09
C GLU A 82 -14.64 12.44 -21.71
N SER A 83 -15.00 11.61 -22.68
CA SER A 83 -15.47 10.24 -22.44
C SER A 83 -14.46 9.34 -21.73
N VAL A 84 -13.18 9.43 -22.11
CA VAL A 84 -12.07 8.69 -21.47
C VAL A 84 -11.47 9.48 -20.32
N GLY A 85 -11.37 10.78 -20.49
CA GLY A 85 -10.75 11.71 -19.54
C GLY A 85 -11.38 11.64 -18.15
N ARG A 86 -12.72 11.50 -18.07
CA ARG A 86 -13.42 11.36 -16.78
C ARG A 86 -12.97 10.14 -15.97
N PHE A 87 -12.62 9.05 -16.62
CA PHE A 87 -12.06 7.86 -15.95
C PHE A 87 -10.59 8.07 -15.59
N MET A 88 -9.78 8.60 -16.50
CA MET A 88 -8.38 8.90 -16.24
C MET A 88 -8.23 9.87 -15.04
N ALA A 89 -9.07 10.89 -14.97
CA ALA A 89 -9.07 11.89 -13.90
C ALA A 89 -9.41 11.31 -12.51
N ARG A 90 -9.94 10.09 -12.41
CA ARG A 90 -10.33 9.41 -11.16
C ARG A 90 -9.43 8.24 -10.81
N MET A 91 -8.42 7.94 -11.61
CA MET A 91 -7.47 6.86 -11.29
C MET A 91 -6.52 7.21 -10.12
N ASP A 92 -6.55 8.46 -9.63
CA ASP A 92 -5.96 8.87 -8.35
C ASP A 92 -6.58 8.14 -7.13
N VAL A 93 -7.68 7.41 -7.31
CA VAL A 93 -8.20 6.40 -6.36
C VAL A 93 -7.10 5.43 -5.89
N GLY A 94 -6.03 5.27 -6.67
CA GLY A 94 -4.82 4.55 -6.29
C GLY A 94 -4.23 4.99 -4.94
N VAL A 95 -4.33 6.27 -4.58
CA VAL A 95 -3.89 6.77 -3.26
C VAL A 95 -4.71 6.14 -2.13
N SER A 96 -6.03 6.00 -2.31
CA SER A 96 -6.88 5.32 -1.32
C SER A 96 -6.54 3.83 -1.21
N VAL A 97 -6.15 3.17 -2.31
CA VAL A 97 -5.65 1.79 -2.28
C VAL A 97 -4.37 1.71 -1.44
N PHE A 98 -3.42 2.66 -1.59
CA PHE A 98 -2.22 2.70 -0.74
C PHE A 98 -2.57 2.88 0.75
N PHE A 99 -3.54 3.72 1.10
CA PHE A 99 -3.96 3.91 2.49
C PHE A 99 -4.58 2.64 3.09
N VAL A 100 -5.46 1.95 2.36
CA VAL A 100 -6.02 0.65 2.79
C VAL A 100 -4.91 -0.39 2.97
N LEU A 101 -3.96 -0.47 2.03
CA LEU A 101 -2.80 -1.37 2.13
C LEU A 101 -1.92 -1.04 3.34
N SER A 102 -1.66 0.23 3.62
CA SER A 102 -0.91 0.67 4.79
C SER A 102 -1.63 0.31 6.08
N GLY A 103 -2.95 0.53 6.17
CA GLY A 103 -3.78 0.09 7.29
C GLY A 103 -3.64 -1.40 7.56
N PHE A 104 -3.73 -2.24 6.53
CA PHE A 104 -3.58 -3.69 6.66
C PHE A 104 -2.17 -4.10 7.08
N LEU A 105 -1.15 -3.67 6.36
CA LEU A 105 0.22 -4.15 6.54
C LEU A 105 0.86 -3.69 7.84
N LEU A 106 0.45 -2.53 8.36
CA LEU A 106 0.96 -2.01 9.62
C LEU A 106 0.24 -2.63 10.82
N TYR A 107 -1.07 -2.79 10.72
CA TYR A 107 -1.86 -3.20 11.87
C TYR A 107 -1.89 -4.73 12.07
N ARG A 108 -1.86 -5.52 10.98
CA ARG A 108 -1.95 -6.98 11.04
C ARG A 108 -0.89 -7.63 11.94
N PRO A 109 0.41 -7.29 11.88
CA PRO A 109 1.41 -7.89 12.76
C PRO A 109 1.16 -7.60 14.25
N ILE A 110 0.60 -6.42 14.56
CA ILE A 110 0.29 -5.99 15.92
C ILE A 110 -0.87 -6.81 16.48
N VAL A 111 -1.98 -6.90 15.74
CA VAL A 111 -3.15 -7.66 16.15
C VAL A 111 -2.86 -9.16 16.22
N ALA A 112 -2.08 -9.69 15.27
CA ALA A 112 -1.68 -11.09 15.28
C ALA A 112 -0.81 -11.45 16.51
N ALA A 113 0.12 -10.57 16.90
CA ALA A 113 0.90 -10.73 18.13
C ALA A 113 0.00 -10.70 19.37
N ARG A 114 -0.95 -9.76 19.42
CA ARG A 114 -1.91 -9.63 20.53
C ARG A 114 -2.80 -10.87 20.68
N PHE A 115 -3.37 -11.39 19.59
CA PHE A 115 -4.17 -12.63 19.65
C PHE A 115 -3.32 -13.84 20.06
N ALA A 116 -2.03 -13.85 19.72
CA ALA A 116 -1.09 -14.90 20.14
C ALA A 116 -0.55 -14.71 21.57
N GLY A 117 -0.99 -13.71 22.32
CA GLY A 117 -0.48 -13.41 23.66
C GLY A 117 0.99 -13.00 23.70
N LYS A 118 1.54 -12.51 22.56
CA LYS A 118 2.93 -12.08 22.46
C LYS A 118 3.05 -10.59 22.75
N GLU A 119 4.15 -10.19 23.37
CA GLU A 119 4.48 -8.79 23.57
C GLU A 119 4.52 -8.02 22.24
N PRO A 120 4.04 -6.77 22.24
CA PRO A 120 4.16 -5.90 21.08
C PRO A 120 5.63 -5.69 20.70
N ARG A 121 5.90 -5.53 19.43
CA ARG A 121 7.25 -5.16 19.00
C ARG A 121 7.63 -3.79 19.56
N ASP A 122 8.93 -3.64 19.86
CA ASP A 122 9.49 -2.36 20.25
C ASP A 122 9.13 -1.24 19.27
N VAL A 123 8.61 -0.14 19.82
CA VAL A 123 8.16 1.03 19.06
C VAL A 123 9.33 1.69 18.33
N GLY A 124 10.52 1.72 18.93
CA GLY A 124 11.72 2.27 18.29
C GLY A 124 12.12 1.50 17.03
N SER A 125 12.13 0.17 17.12
CA SER A 125 12.37 -0.70 15.96
C SER A 125 11.29 -0.56 14.87
N TYR A 126 10.04 -0.36 15.27
CA TYR A 126 8.95 -0.08 14.34
C TYR A 126 9.18 1.25 13.62
N ALA A 127 9.38 2.34 14.37
CA ALA A 127 9.59 3.68 13.84
C ALA A 127 10.80 3.72 12.89
N ARG A 128 11.96 3.18 13.33
CA ARG A 128 13.16 3.12 12.51
C ARG A 128 12.92 2.45 11.14
N ARG A 129 12.25 1.29 11.11
CA ARG A 129 11.94 0.61 9.84
C ARG A 129 11.05 1.45 8.92
N ARG A 130 10.11 2.22 9.46
CA ARG A 130 9.21 3.07 8.68
C ARG A 130 9.91 4.32 8.15
N LEU A 131 10.69 4.98 9.00
CA LEU A 131 11.46 6.16 8.59
C LEU A 131 12.51 5.81 7.53
N LEU A 132 13.25 4.70 7.70
CA LEU A 132 14.23 4.23 6.72
C LEU A 132 13.61 3.77 5.39
N ARG A 133 12.33 3.46 5.38
CA ARG A 133 11.60 3.12 4.15
C ARG A 133 11.23 4.36 3.33
N ILE A 134 10.87 5.46 4.00
CA ILE A 134 10.36 6.66 3.32
C ILE A 134 11.50 7.65 3.05
N PHE A 135 12.15 8.12 4.09
CA PHE A 135 12.98 9.31 4.02
C PHE A 135 14.20 9.22 3.09
N PRO A 136 14.99 8.15 3.05
CA PRO A 136 16.20 8.15 2.23
C PRO A 136 15.91 8.35 0.74
N ALA A 137 14.95 7.63 0.18
CA ALA A 137 14.58 7.78 -1.22
C ALA A 137 13.82 9.09 -1.47
N TYR A 138 12.97 9.51 -0.54
CA TYR A 138 12.28 10.78 -0.59
C TYR A 138 13.24 11.97 -0.63
N TRP A 139 14.25 12.01 0.26
CA TRP A 139 15.22 13.09 0.29
C TRP A 139 16.07 13.17 -0.98
N VAL A 140 16.50 12.03 -1.50
CA VAL A 140 17.21 11.99 -2.79
C VAL A 140 16.34 12.55 -3.90
N ALA A 141 15.09 12.09 -4.00
CA ALA A 141 14.16 12.62 -5.00
C ALA A 141 13.89 14.11 -4.80
N LEU A 142 13.62 14.55 -3.58
CA LEU A 142 13.35 15.95 -3.24
C LEU A 142 14.51 16.86 -3.67
N ILE A 143 15.74 16.49 -3.33
CA ILE A 143 16.94 17.27 -3.68
C ILE A 143 17.10 17.32 -5.20
N VAL A 144 17.04 16.17 -5.88
CA VAL A 144 17.21 16.13 -7.34
C VAL A 144 16.12 16.94 -8.03
N VAL A 145 14.85 16.76 -7.66
CA VAL A 145 13.74 17.49 -8.29
C VAL A 145 13.82 18.99 -8.00
N ALA A 146 14.14 19.39 -6.77
CA ALA A 146 14.29 20.79 -6.40
C ALA A 146 15.37 21.50 -7.23
N PHE A 147 16.53 20.86 -7.41
CA PHE A 147 17.62 21.44 -8.19
C PHE A 147 17.37 21.42 -9.70
N VAL A 148 16.76 20.34 -10.24
CA VAL A 148 16.47 20.21 -11.68
C VAL A 148 15.27 21.05 -12.08
N LEU A 149 14.17 20.99 -11.29
CA LEU A 149 12.93 21.71 -11.61
C LEU A 149 12.98 23.17 -11.14
N LYS A 150 13.84 23.51 -10.18
CA LYS A 150 13.96 24.87 -9.61
C LYS A 150 12.58 25.39 -9.18
N ALA A 151 11.88 24.60 -8.36
CA ALA A 151 10.53 24.91 -7.91
C ALA A 151 10.48 26.31 -7.25
N PRO A 152 9.60 27.21 -7.66
CA PRO A 152 9.50 28.54 -7.10
C PRO A 152 9.27 28.50 -5.58
N GLY A 153 10.00 29.34 -4.83
CA GLY A 153 9.83 29.44 -3.37
C GLY A 153 10.37 28.25 -2.55
N PHE A 154 10.84 27.18 -3.19
CA PHE A 154 11.33 25.99 -2.45
C PHE A 154 12.58 26.30 -1.61
N PHE A 155 13.49 27.13 -2.11
CA PHE A 155 14.77 27.43 -1.44
C PHE A 155 14.65 28.41 -0.27
N GLU A 156 13.48 28.87 0.07
CA GLU A 156 13.24 29.60 1.30
C GLU A 156 13.36 28.67 2.52
N PRO A 157 14.01 29.11 3.63
CA PRO A 157 14.26 28.26 4.80
C PRO A 157 12.99 27.56 5.33
N HIS A 158 11.87 28.28 5.37
CA HIS A 158 10.58 27.72 5.80
C HIS A 158 10.10 26.59 4.87
N SER A 159 10.17 26.78 3.56
CA SER A 159 9.77 25.81 2.56
C SER A 159 10.66 24.56 2.58
N ILE A 160 11.99 24.75 2.71
CA ILE A 160 12.94 23.64 2.84
C ILE A 160 12.56 22.76 4.04
N VAL A 161 12.37 23.35 5.21
CA VAL A 161 12.01 22.61 6.43
C VAL A 161 10.66 21.91 6.26
N ALA A 162 9.66 22.60 5.72
CA ALA A 162 8.33 22.06 5.52
C ALA A 162 8.32 20.82 4.61
N HIS A 163 9.02 20.86 3.47
CA HIS A 163 9.09 19.73 2.56
C HIS A 163 10.04 18.63 3.02
N PHE A 164 11.20 18.99 3.60
CA PHE A 164 12.18 18.00 4.04
C PHE A 164 11.65 17.07 5.13
N PHE A 165 10.80 17.61 6.02
CA PHE A 165 10.17 16.85 7.10
C PHE A 165 8.70 16.45 6.83
N LEU A 166 8.20 16.65 5.59
CA LEU A 166 6.81 16.36 5.21
C LEU A 166 5.78 17.14 6.06
N LEU A 167 6.12 18.36 6.46
CA LEU A 167 5.26 19.26 7.25
C LEU A 167 4.44 20.22 6.38
N HIS A 168 4.70 20.28 5.08
CA HIS A 168 4.03 21.18 4.12
C HIS A 168 2.51 21.03 4.09
N VAL A 169 1.96 19.89 4.50
CA VAL A 169 0.51 19.66 4.61
C VAL A 169 -0.15 20.42 5.75
N TYR A 170 0.62 20.99 6.67
CA TYR A 170 0.12 21.80 7.79
C TYR A 170 0.14 23.30 7.51
N ASP A 171 0.57 23.68 6.30
CA ASP A 171 0.60 25.06 5.83
C ASP A 171 -0.10 25.17 4.47
N SER A 172 -1.19 25.92 4.41
CA SER A 172 -1.98 26.09 3.19
C SER A 172 -1.21 26.78 2.05
N THR A 173 -0.14 27.50 2.35
CA THR A 173 0.74 28.17 1.36
C THR A 173 1.74 27.20 0.74
N GLN A 174 2.06 26.11 1.43
CA GLN A 174 3.05 25.11 1.01
C GLN A 174 2.42 23.82 0.43
N LEU A 175 1.10 23.69 0.50
CA LEU A 175 0.37 22.49 0.07
C LEU A 175 0.47 22.26 -1.44
N VAL A 176 0.53 23.34 -2.23
CA VAL A 176 0.58 23.31 -3.69
C VAL A 176 1.85 24.01 -4.16
N GLY A 177 2.50 23.47 -5.19
CA GLY A 177 3.68 24.09 -5.80
C GLY A 177 5.03 23.63 -5.24
N GLY A 178 5.06 22.66 -4.34
CA GLY A 178 6.32 22.06 -3.87
C GLY A 178 6.97 21.16 -4.93
N PRO A 179 8.26 20.78 -4.74
CA PRO A 179 9.01 19.97 -5.71
C PRO A 179 8.40 18.59 -5.98
N ILE A 180 7.74 18.00 -4.98
CA ILE A 180 7.05 16.71 -5.07
C ILE A 180 5.63 16.91 -4.55
N GLN A 181 4.75 17.40 -5.40
CA GLN A 181 3.40 17.81 -5.03
C GLN A 181 2.58 16.66 -4.44
N GLN A 182 2.70 15.45 -4.99
CA GLN A 182 2.02 14.24 -4.52
C GLN A 182 2.48 13.77 -3.12
N SER A 183 3.54 14.36 -2.54
CA SER A 183 4.07 14.00 -1.21
C SER A 183 3.12 14.31 -0.04
N TRP A 184 2.02 15.02 -0.28
CA TRP A 184 0.98 15.21 0.73
C TRP A 184 0.46 13.87 1.30
N SER A 185 0.35 12.84 0.47
CA SER A 185 -0.10 11.52 0.93
C SER A 185 0.94 10.81 1.80
N LEU A 186 2.25 11.03 1.53
CA LEU A 186 3.34 10.53 2.36
C LEU A 186 3.34 11.21 3.74
N ALA A 187 3.04 12.49 3.81
CA ALA A 187 2.87 13.21 5.07
C ALA A 187 1.72 12.63 5.90
N THR A 188 0.58 12.37 5.25
CA THR A 188 -0.57 11.70 5.88
C THR A 188 -0.20 10.28 6.35
N GLU A 189 0.55 9.54 5.54
CA GLU A 189 1.02 8.19 5.90
C GLU A 189 2.02 8.21 7.07
N LEU A 190 2.90 9.21 7.12
CA LEU A 190 3.83 9.41 8.24
C LEU A 190 3.07 9.69 9.54
N ALA A 191 2.04 10.54 9.50
CA ALA A 191 1.17 10.78 10.64
C ALA A 191 0.43 9.49 11.08
N PHE A 192 0.00 8.67 10.12
CA PHE A 192 -0.58 7.36 10.42
C PHE A 192 0.45 6.38 11.03
N TYR A 193 1.73 6.44 10.65
CA TYR A 193 2.78 5.65 11.29
C TYR A 193 2.97 6.00 12.77
N ALA A 194 2.85 7.27 13.12
CA ALA A 194 2.88 7.72 14.51
C ALA A 194 1.60 7.32 15.27
N PHE A 195 0.45 7.34 14.61
CA PHE A 195 -0.84 6.97 15.20
C PHE A 195 -0.93 5.48 15.56
N VAL A 196 -0.44 4.58 14.70
CA VAL A 196 -0.61 3.12 14.88
C VAL A 196 -0.08 2.60 16.22
N PRO A 197 1.12 2.95 16.72
CA PRO A 197 1.59 2.52 18.03
C PRO A 197 0.73 3.04 19.19
N VAL A 198 0.29 4.30 19.10
CA VAL A 198 -0.59 4.92 20.11
C VAL A 198 -1.93 4.20 20.17
N TRP A 199 -2.53 3.95 19.00
CA TRP A 199 -3.76 3.17 18.88
C TRP A 199 -3.60 1.74 19.43
N ALA A 200 -2.51 1.08 19.07
CA ALA A 200 -2.20 -0.26 19.53
C ALA A 200 -2.05 -0.34 21.06
N TRP A 201 -1.38 0.64 21.65
CA TRP A 201 -1.24 0.76 23.09
C TRP A 201 -2.59 0.99 23.79
N PHE A 202 -3.42 1.85 23.22
CA PHE A 202 -4.77 2.11 23.75
C PHE A 202 -5.65 0.85 23.72
N MET A 203 -5.58 0.08 22.63
CA MET A 203 -6.32 -1.17 22.47
C MET A 203 -5.82 -2.30 23.38
N SER A 204 -4.53 -2.33 23.77
CA SER A 204 -3.95 -3.39 24.58
C SER A 204 -4.44 -3.39 26.03
N ARG A 205 -5.02 -2.30 26.52
CA ARG A 205 -5.35 -2.11 27.94
C ARG A 205 -6.75 -2.57 28.38
N LYS A 206 -7.61 -2.98 27.43
CA LYS A 206 -9.05 -3.03 27.70
C LYS A 206 -9.72 -4.41 27.64
N ALA A 207 -9.10 -5.42 27.06
CA ALA A 207 -9.76 -6.71 26.89
C ALA A 207 -9.04 -7.85 27.64
N ARG A 208 -9.84 -8.73 28.25
CA ARG A 208 -9.36 -9.89 29.03
C ARG A 208 -9.43 -11.20 28.25
N THR A 209 -10.30 -11.31 27.25
CA THR A 209 -10.45 -12.49 26.39
C THR A 209 -10.24 -12.14 24.94
N ILE A 210 -9.91 -13.13 24.10
CA ILE A 210 -9.66 -12.92 22.67
C ILE A 210 -10.94 -12.46 21.95
N GLU A 211 -12.11 -12.98 22.34
CA GLU A 211 -13.40 -12.59 21.79
C GLU A 211 -13.76 -11.14 22.15
N ALA A 212 -13.52 -10.76 23.41
CA ALA A 212 -13.71 -9.38 23.86
C ALA A 212 -12.74 -8.44 23.14
N GLN A 213 -11.50 -8.88 22.89
CA GLN A 213 -10.52 -8.12 22.13
C GLN A 213 -10.96 -7.95 20.66
N LEU A 214 -11.42 -9.02 20.01
CA LEU A 214 -11.95 -8.93 18.63
C LEU A 214 -13.11 -7.93 18.55
N LYS A 215 -14.08 -8.03 19.45
CA LYS A 215 -15.22 -7.11 19.50
C LYS A 215 -14.77 -5.67 19.73
N LEU A 216 -13.84 -5.45 20.67
CA LEU A 216 -13.29 -4.13 20.95
C LEU A 216 -12.58 -3.55 19.70
N GLU A 217 -11.74 -4.34 19.02
CA GLU A 217 -11.05 -3.91 17.80
C GLU A 217 -12.04 -3.47 16.71
N VAL A 218 -13.01 -4.32 16.42
CA VAL A 218 -14.00 -4.04 15.37
C VAL A 218 -14.84 -2.82 15.71
N VAL A 219 -15.40 -2.75 16.91
CA VAL A 219 -16.26 -1.63 17.35
C VAL A 219 -15.48 -0.32 17.35
N SER A 220 -14.25 -0.34 17.88
CA SER A 220 -13.42 0.87 17.94
C SER A 220 -12.98 1.35 16.56
N LEU A 221 -12.64 0.43 15.63
CA LEU A 221 -12.28 0.79 14.25
C LEU A 221 -13.49 1.31 13.46
N VAL A 222 -14.67 0.71 13.63
CA VAL A 222 -15.90 1.24 13.04
C VAL A 222 -16.21 2.62 13.63
N GLY A 223 -16.07 2.80 14.94
CA GLY A 223 -16.20 4.09 15.59
C GLY A 223 -15.23 5.14 15.04
N LEU A 224 -13.97 4.75 14.79
CA LEU A 224 -12.96 5.63 14.19
C LEU A 224 -13.32 6.01 12.74
N LEU A 225 -13.84 5.07 11.95
CA LEU A 225 -14.32 5.34 10.59
C LEU A 225 -15.48 6.35 10.61
N VAL A 226 -16.45 6.11 11.48
CA VAL A 226 -17.61 7.00 11.66
C VAL A 226 -17.16 8.38 12.12
N ALA A 227 -16.29 8.47 13.13
CA ALA A 227 -15.77 9.74 13.64
C ALA A 227 -15.03 10.55 12.54
N SER A 228 -14.15 9.90 11.75
CA SER A 228 -13.45 10.55 10.64
C SER A 228 -14.43 11.01 9.56
N THR A 229 -15.44 10.22 9.25
CA THR A 229 -16.48 10.57 8.27
C THR A 229 -17.32 11.76 8.75
N LEU A 230 -17.75 11.75 10.02
CA LEU A 230 -18.50 12.85 10.63
C LEU A 230 -17.66 14.13 10.70
N ALA A 231 -16.38 14.05 11.05
CA ALA A 231 -15.48 15.20 11.05
C ALA A 231 -15.43 15.88 9.67
N ASN A 232 -15.35 15.11 8.58
CA ASN A 232 -15.43 15.65 7.22
C ASN A 232 -16.81 16.24 6.90
N ALA A 233 -17.88 15.56 7.31
CA ALA A 233 -19.25 16.08 7.12
C ALA A 233 -19.46 17.41 7.86
N VAL A 234 -18.89 17.56 9.04
CA VAL A 234 -18.92 18.82 9.81
C VAL A 234 -18.18 19.93 9.07
N LEU A 235 -16.96 19.68 8.50
CA LEU A 235 -16.26 20.70 7.71
C LEU A 235 -17.10 21.19 6.53
N VAL A 236 -17.81 20.26 5.86
CA VAL A 236 -18.73 20.60 4.78
C VAL A 236 -19.91 21.41 5.29
N ALA A 237 -20.51 21.03 6.41
CA ALA A 237 -21.70 21.67 6.99
C ALA A 237 -21.42 23.09 7.49
N ILE A 238 -20.25 23.34 8.08
CA ILE A 238 -19.86 24.69 8.56
C ILE A 238 -19.26 25.56 7.45
N GLY A 239 -19.23 25.07 6.19
CA GLY A 239 -18.86 25.87 5.02
C GLY A 239 -17.36 26.07 4.82
N VAL A 240 -16.49 25.24 5.44
CA VAL A 240 -15.04 25.31 5.17
C VAL A 240 -14.79 24.97 3.69
N SER A 241 -14.00 25.80 3.01
CA SER A 241 -13.75 25.70 1.56
C SER A 241 -12.34 26.16 1.19
N GLY A 242 -11.99 26.10 -0.10
CA GLY A 242 -10.72 26.57 -0.64
C GLY A 242 -9.50 25.81 -0.08
N SER A 243 -8.40 26.54 0.06
CA SER A 243 -7.11 25.98 0.53
C SER A 243 -7.20 25.40 1.94
N THR A 244 -7.98 25.99 2.83
CA THR A 244 -8.19 25.46 4.20
C THR A 244 -8.87 24.10 4.17
N PHE A 245 -9.91 23.91 3.35
CA PHE A 245 -10.55 22.59 3.19
C PHE A 245 -9.59 21.57 2.61
N ALA A 246 -8.83 21.94 1.58
CA ALA A 246 -7.83 21.08 0.98
C ALA A 246 -6.74 20.66 2.00
N MET A 247 -6.22 21.61 2.77
CA MET A 247 -5.23 21.39 3.81
C MET A 247 -5.74 20.44 4.90
N LEU A 248 -6.87 20.76 5.53
CA LEU A 248 -7.48 19.92 6.56
C LEU A 248 -7.81 18.52 6.03
N GLY A 249 -8.21 18.43 4.76
CA GLY A 249 -8.46 17.17 4.07
C GLY A 249 -7.24 16.25 3.94
N THR A 250 -6.01 16.73 4.16
CA THR A 250 -4.79 15.90 4.21
C THR A 250 -4.43 15.43 5.62
N TRP A 251 -4.99 16.07 6.66
CA TRP A 251 -4.65 15.76 8.04
C TRP A 251 -5.23 14.43 8.50
N LEU A 252 -4.49 13.72 9.34
CA LEU A 252 -4.87 12.40 9.79
C LEU A 252 -6.27 12.29 10.42
N PRO A 253 -6.76 13.20 11.29
CA PRO A 253 -8.12 13.08 11.84
C PRO A 253 -9.21 12.99 10.78
N PHE A 254 -8.99 13.67 9.65
CA PHE A 254 -9.91 13.65 8.51
C PHE A 254 -9.63 12.50 7.53
N ARG A 255 -8.41 11.92 7.56
CA ARG A 255 -7.96 10.86 6.64
C ARG A 255 -7.86 9.47 7.28
N VAL A 256 -7.92 9.35 8.59
CA VAL A 256 -7.74 8.04 9.25
C VAL A 256 -8.78 7.02 8.80
N GLY A 257 -9.99 7.48 8.45
CA GLY A 257 -11.04 6.64 7.86
C GLY A 257 -10.62 5.89 6.60
N ASP A 258 -9.67 6.42 5.81
CA ASP A 258 -9.17 5.79 4.59
C ASP A 258 -8.29 4.56 4.88
N PHE A 259 -7.68 4.49 6.07
CA PHE A 259 -6.87 3.36 6.52
C PHE A 259 -7.69 2.28 7.23
N VAL A 260 -8.83 2.64 7.79
CA VAL A 260 -9.65 1.75 8.63
C VAL A 260 -10.09 0.47 7.92
N PRO A 261 -10.53 0.45 6.64
CA PRO A 261 -10.86 -0.80 5.98
C PRO A 261 -9.68 -1.79 5.98
N GLY A 262 -8.46 -1.30 5.76
CA GLY A 262 -7.25 -2.09 5.86
C GLY A 262 -7.01 -2.62 7.28
N MET A 263 -7.22 -1.79 8.31
CA MET A 263 -7.10 -2.21 9.71
C MET A 263 -8.15 -3.28 10.07
N LEU A 264 -9.39 -3.15 9.60
CA LEU A 264 -10.45 -4.16 9.79
C LEU A 264 -10.08 -5.49 9.10
N LEU A 265 -9.56 -5.42 7.88
CA LEU A 265 -9.03 -6.61 7.18
C LEU A 265 -7.85 -7.24 7.95
N ALA A 266 -7.01 -6.44 8.59
CA ALA A 266 -5.91 -6.90 9.43
C ALA A 266 -6.42 -7.67 10.64
N VAL A 267 -7.44 -7.16 11.32
CA VAL A 267 -8.11 -7.83 12.46
C VAL A 267 -8.73 -9.15 12.02
N LEU A 268 -9.52 -9.14 10.93
CA LEU A 268 -10.15 -10.34 10.39
C LEU A 268 -9.11 -11.40 10.01
N SER A 269 -8.08 -11.02 9.24
CA SER A 269 -7.02 -11.92 8.80
C SER A 269 -6.23 -12.52 9.98
N ALA A 270 -5.93 -11.70 11.00
CA ALA A 270 -5.24 -12.16 12.19
C ALA A 270 -6.10 -13.13 13.01
N TRP A 271 -7.40 -12.84 13.17
CA TRP A 271 -8.34 -13.68 13.90
C TRP A 271 -8.56 -15.03 13.22
N VAL A 272 -8.81 -15.03 11.89
CA VAL A 272 -8.95 -16.25 11.09
C VAL A 272 -7.69 -17.12 11.19
N SER A 273 -6.51 -16.50 11.12
CA SER A 273 -5.23 -17.20 11.24
C SER A 273 -5.01 -17.77 12.65
N HIS A 274 -5.37 -17.02 13.70
CA HIS A 274 -5.22 -17.45 15.11
C HIS A 274 -6.14 -18.62 15.44
N ARG A 275 -7.38 -18.56 15.00
CA ARG A 275 -8.40 -19.62 15.22
C ARG A 275 -8.29 -20.77 14.24
N GLN A 276 -7.38 -20.70 13.26
CA GLN A 276 -7.23 -21.69 12.17
C GLN A 276 -8.55 -21.98 11.44
N ILE A 277 -9.40 -20.95 11.30
CA ILE A 277 -10.71 -21.08 10.65
C ILE A 277 -10.50 -21.34 9.17
N ARG A 278 -11.07 -22.43 8.68
CA ARG A 278 -11.20 -22.67 7.26
C ARG A 278 -12.39 -21.88 6.74
N LEU A 279 -12.11 -20.78 6.04
CA LEU A 279 -13.18 -20.02 5.39
C LEU A 279 -13.84 -20.88 4.31
N PRO A 280 -15.18 -20.86 4.21
CA PRO A 280 -15.89 -21.64 3.21
C PRO A 280 -15.51 -21.19 1.79
N GLU A 281 -15.52 -22.14 0.84
CA GLU A 281 -15.07 -21.88 -0.54
C GLU A 281 -15.86 -20.77 -1.24
N TRP A 282 -17.14 -20.65 -0.94
CA TRP A 282 -17.97 -19.59 -1.50
C TRP A 282 -17.50 -18.19 -1.09
N LEU A 283 -16.84 -18.04 0.08
CA LEU A 283 -16.35 -16.75 0.57
C LEU A 283 -14.95 -16.39 0.02
N VAL A 284 -14.11 -17.39 -0.26
CA VAL A 284 -12.73 -17.20 -0.72
C VAL A 284 -12.54 -17.52 -2.20
N GLY A 285 -13.59 -17.97 -2.87
CA GLY A 285 -13.57 -18.43 -4.25
C GLY A 285 -13.58 -17.33 -5.29
N LEU A 286 -13.46 -17.73 -6.53
CA LEU A 286 -13.48 -16.84 -7.70
C LEU A 286 -14.76 -15.98 -7.79
N PRO A 287 -15.98 -16.48 -7.51
CA PRO A 287 -17.19 -15.67 -7.60
C PRO A 287 -17.15 -14.43 -6.71
N VAL A 288 -16.73 -14.57 -5.45
CA VAL A 288 -16.61 -13.41 -4.53
C VAL A 288 -15.51 -12.46 -4.98
N THR A 289 -14.36 -12.99 -5.43
CA THR A 289 -13.29 -12.17 -5.99
C THR A 289 -13.80 -11.33 -7.16
N LEU A 290 -14.47 -11.93 -8.11
CA LEU A 290 -15.05 -11.23 -9.27
C LEU A 290 -16.17 -10.27 -8.85
N GLY A 291 -17.00 -10.65 -7.87
CA GLY A 291 -18.04 -9.79 -7.31
C GLY A 291 -17.47 -8.53 -6.66
N CYS A 292 -16.41 -8.64 -5.87
CA CYS A 292 -15.72 -7.51 -5.28
C CYS A 292 -15.13 -6.57 -6.36
N TRP A 293 -14.45 -7.13 -7.35
CA TRP A 293 -13.87 -6.32 -8.43
C TRP A 293 -14.93 -5.70 -9.32
N ALA A 294 -16.02 -6.40 -9.62
CA ALA A 294 -17.18 -5.84 -10.33
C ALA A 294 -17.79 -4.67 -9.52
N GLY A 295 -17.96 -4.85 -8.21
CA GLY A 295 -18.40 -3.78 -7.30
C GLY A 295 -17.45 -2.58 -7.30
N ALA A 296 -16.13 -2.81 -7.30
CA ALA A 296 -15.13 -1.75 -7.41
C ALA A 296 -15.24 -1.00 -8.75
N VAL A 297 -15.40 -1.73 -9.87
CA VAL A 297 -15.59 -1.14 -11.20
C VAL A 297 -16.90 -0.32 -11.26
N VAL A 298 -18.00 -0.83 -10.71
CA VAL A 298 -19.27 -0.09 -10.65
C VAL A 298 -19.13 1.17 -9.80
N ALA A 299 -18.53 1.09 -8.61
CA ALA A 299 -18.30 2.26 -7.77
C ALA A 299 -17.38 3.30 -8.46
N PHE A 300 -16.31 2.82 -9.13
CA PHE A 300 -15.42 3.65 -9.93
C PHE A 300 -16.15 4.31 -11.13
N TRP A 301 -17.00 3.57 -11.80
CA TRP A 301 -17.85 4.11 -12.85
C TRP A 301 -18.81 5.18 -12.32
N VAL A 302 -19.46 4.95 -11.18
CA VAL A 302 -20.36 5.93 -10.54
C VAL A 302 -19.62 7.23 -10.23
N VAL A 303 -18.45 7.18 -9.59
CA VAL A 303 -17.68 8.39 -9.27
C VAL A 303 -17.19 9.10 -10.52
N SER A 304 -16.90 8.36 -11.59
CA SER A 304 -16.40 8.94 -12.84
C SER A 304 -17.50 9.57 -13.70
N THR A 305 -18.76 9.13 -13.57
CA THR A 305 -19.82 9.51 -14.52
C THR A 305 -21.08 10.10 -13.91
N ARG A 306 -21.40 9.81 -12.62
CA ARG A 306 -22.70 10.16 -12.03
C ARG A 306 -22.68 11.36 -11.09
N LEU A 307 -21.51 11.74 -10.57
CA LEU A 307 -21.40 12.84 -9.62
C LEU A 307 -21.20 14.21 -10.27
N ASN A 308 -21.22 14.30 -11.59
CA ASN A 308 -20.98 15.54 -12.33
C ASN A 308 -19.74 16.31 -11.83
N LEU A 309 -18.63 15.59 -11.73
CA LEU A 309 -17.38 16.13 -11.21
C LEU A 309 -16.60 16.88 -12.29
N PRO A 310 -15.89 17.96 -11.93
CA PRO A 310 -14.98 18.63 -12.85
C PRO A 310 -13.83 17.71 -13.26
N MET A 311 -13.29 17.90 -14.45
CA MET A 311 -12.15 17.15 -14.96
C MET A 311 -10.87 17.38 -14.11
N PHE A 312 -10.64 18.63 -13.72
CA PHE A 312 -9.58 19.02 -12.80
C PHE A 312 -10.04 18.84 -11.34
N PRO A 313 -9.13 18.62 -10.38
CA PRO A 313 -9.46 18.37 -8.97
C PRO A 313 -9.92 19.63 -8.21
N THR A 314 -10.79 20.43 -8.82
CA THR A 314 -11.41 21.65 -8.26
C THR A 314 -12.78 21.34 -7.66
N PHE A 315 -12.82 20.35 -6.74
CA PHE A 315 -14.06 19.90 -6.13
C PHE A 315 -14.64 20.91 -5.13
N THR A 316 -15.96 21.03 -5.14
CA THR A 316 -16.66 21.58 -3.96
C THR A 316 -16.46 20.65 -2.76
N PRO A 317 -16.56 21.16 -1.51
CA PRO A 317 -16.43 20.31 -0.32
C PRO A 317 -17.38 19.10 -0.32
N LYS A 318 -18.62 19.26 -0.82
CA LYS A 318 -19.58 18.15 -0.96
C LYS A 318 -19.13 17.11 -1.96
N GLN A 319 -18.61 17.53 -3.11
CA GLN A 319 -18.08 16.62 -4.14
C GLN A 319 -16.83 15.87 -3.61
N ALA A 320 -15.89 16.58 -2.98
CA ALA A 320 -14.70 15.98 -2.40
C ALA A 320 -15.04 14.93 -1.33
N PHE A 321 -16.04 15.21 -0.50
CA PHE A 321 -16.54 14.26 0.52
C PHE A 321 -17.14 13.00 -0.14
N ALA A 322 -18.00 13.17 -1.17
CA ALA A 322 -18.59 12.03 -1.87
C ALA A 322 -17.55 11.19 -2.62
N VAL A 323 -16.60 11.84 -3.32
CA VAL A 323 -15.48 11.18 -3.99
C VAL A 323 -14.70 10.33 -3.02
N ARG A 324 -14.36 10.88 -1.87
CA ARG A 324 -13.59 10.19 -0.85
C ARG A 324 -14.28 8.92 -0.33
N ILE A 325 -15.58 8.99 -0.01
CA ILE A 325 -16.33 7.81 0.45
C ILE A 325 -16.27 6.70 -0.61
N ILE A 326 -16.53 7.06 -1.88
CA ILE A 326 -16.53 6.09 -2.98
C ILE A 326 -15.11 5.53 -3.21
N TYR A 327 -14.08 6.36 -3.13
CA TYR A 327 -12.68 5.91 -3.27
C TYR A 327 -12.29 4.90 -2.19
N VAL A 328 -12.70 5.11 -0.94
CA VAL A 328 -12.47 4.16 0.16
C VAL A 328 -13.20 2.84 -0.12
N VAL A 329 -14.42 2.88 -0.65
CA VAL A 329 -15.16 1.67 -1.04
C VAL A 329 -14.46 0.93 -2.18
N VAL A 330 -14.05 1.64 -3.24
CA VAL A 330 -13.28 1.06 -4.36
C VAL A 330 -12.01 0.40 -3.85
N ALA A 331 -11.23 1.11 -3.02
CA ALA A 331 -9.97 0.61 -2.47
C ALA A 331 -10.18 -0.64 -1.60
N ALA A 332 -11.21 -0.65 -0.75
CA ALA A 332 -11.56 -1.80 0.08
C ALA A 332 -11.93 -3.02 -0.77
N LEU A 333 -12.75 -2.83 -1.81
CA LEU A 333 -13.18 -3.89 -2.72
C LEU A 333 -12.04 -4.44 -3.58
N VAL A 334 -11.06 -3.61 -3.95
CA VAL A 334 -9.85 -4.05 -4.67
C VAL A 334 -8.95 -4.90 -3.76
N VAL A 335 -8.74 -4.46 -2.51
CA VAL A 335 -7.79 -5.09 -1.58
C VAL A 335 -8.38 -6.33 -0.89
N LEU A 336 -9.69 -6.38 -0.65
CA LEU A 336 -10.35 -7.48 0.06
C LEU A 336 -10.02 -8.87 -0.52
N PRO A 337 -10.15 -9.14 -1.83
CA PRO A 337 -9.80 -10.43 -2.40
C PRO A 337 -8.31 -10.78 -2.29
N ALA A 338 -7.43 -9.78 -2.29
CA ALA A 338 -6.00 -9.97 -2.12
C ALA A 338 -5.60 -10.37 -0.69
N VAL A 339 -6.49 -10.15 0.30
CA VAL A 339 -6.28 -10.53 1.70
C VAL A 339 -7.01 -11.83 2.05
N VAL A 340 -8.29 -11.94 1.68
CA VAL A 340 -9.19 -13.03 2.09
C VAL A 340 -9.23 -14.13 1.05
N GLY A 341 -9.08 -13.80 -0.23
CA GLY A 341 -9.17 -14.75 -1.35
C GLY A 341 -8.05 -15.78 -1.35
N ARG A 342 -8.24 -16.84 -2.15
CA ARG A 342 -7.19 -17.84 -2.38
C ARG A 342 -6.00 -17.20 -3.11
N GLN A 343 -4.89 -16.98 -2.40
CA GLN A 343 -3.64 -16.45 -2.98
C GLN A 343 -3.11 -17.32 -4.15
N SER A 344 -3.51 -18.59 -4.18
CA SER A 344 -3.19 -19.56 -5.25
C SER A 344 -4.20 -19.58 -6.39
N GLY A 345 -5.26 -18.78 -6.33
CA GLY A 345 -6.27 -18.71 -7.39
C GLY A 345 -5.66 -18.21 -8.71
N ARG A 346 -5.91 -18.91 -9.83
CA ARG A 346 -5.29 -18.60 -11.14
C ARG A 346 -5.48 -17.15 -11.56
N VAL A 347 -6.65 -16.55 -11.34
CA VAL A 347 -6.93 -15.15 -11.71
C VAL A 347 -6.17 -14.17 -10.83
N VAL A 348 -6.14 -14.39 -9.51
CA VAL A 348 -5.36 -13.55 -8.58
C VAL A 348 -3.87 -13.63 -8.90
N GLN A 349 -3.35 -14.84 -9.17
CA GLN A 349 -1.96 -15.02 -9.59
C GLN A 349 -1.65 -14.34 -10.92
N ALA A 350 -2.50 -14.50 -11.92
CA ALA A 350 -2.28 -13.94 -13.24
C ALA A 350 -2.30 -12.40 -13.23
N LEU A 351 -3.15 -11.78 -12.44
CA LEU A 351 -3.31 -10.32 -12.42
C LEU A 351 -2.43 -9.63 -11.35
N PHE A 352 -2.34 -10.18 -10.14
CA PHE A 352 -1.78 -9.48 -8.99
C PHE A 352 -0.54 -10.15 -8.36
N ALA A 353 -0.32 -11.43 -8.63
CA ALA A 353 0.78 -12.17 -8.02
C ALA A 353 1.75 -12.77 -9.07
N ASN A 354 1.72 -12.30 -10.31
CA ASN A 354 2.72 -12.62 -11.31
C ASN A 354 4.03 -11.84 -11.05
N ARG A 355 5.13 -12.27 -11.65
CA ARG A 355 6.46 -11.70 -11.44
C ARG A 355 6.55 -10.21 -11.76
N LEU A 356 5.89 -9.77 -12.82
CA LEU A 356 5.89 -8.36 -13.25
C LEU A 356 5.11 -7.50 -12.26
N ALA A 357 3.88 -7.91 -11.89
CA ALA A 357 3.06 -7.19 -10.92
C ALA A 357 3.74 -7.06 -9.55
N ILE A 358 4.40 -8.13 -9.08
CA ILE A 358 5.18 -8.11 -7.83
C ILE A 358 6.35 -7.15 -7.96
N TRP A 359 7.09 -7.17 -9.07
CA TRP A 359 8.24 -6.29 -9.27
C TRP A 359 7.82 -4.81 -9.37
N VAL A 360 6.78 -4.49 -10.15
CA VAL A 360 6.23 -3.13 -10.22
C VAL A 360 5.73 -2.67 -8.85
N GLY A 361 5.05 -3.55 -8.10
CA GLY A 361 4.62 -3.27 -6.73
C GLY A 361 5.78 -3.02 -5.77
N LEU A 362 6.91 -3.68 -5.97
CA LEU A 362 8.11 -3.50 -5.18
C LEU A 362 8.72 -2.10 -5.38
N VAL A 363 8.79 -1.64 -6.64
CA VAL A 363 9.34 -0.32 -7.01
C VAL A 363 8.27 0.79 -7.01
N SER A 364 7.03 0.48 -6.62
CA SER A 364 5.87 1.40 -6.68
C SER A 364 6.07 2.70 -5.90
N TYR A 365 6.84 2.67 -4.83
CA TYR A 365 7.20 3.86 -4.06
C TYR A 365 8.06 4.83 -4.89
N GLY A 366 9.08 4.31 -5.57
CA GLY A 366 9.87 5.09 -6.52
C GLY A 366 9.02 5.61 -7.68
N ILE A 367 8.14 4.78 -8.26
CA ILE A 367 7.20 5.23 -9.31
C ILE A 367 6.38 6.42 -8.81
N TYR A 368 5.83 6.32 -7.60
CA TYR A 368 5.00 7.36 -7.00
C TYR A 368 5.76 8.68 -6.78
N ILE A 369 7.04 8.63 -6.41
CA ILE A 369 7.83 9.85 -6.14
C ILE A 369 8.29 10.52 -7.44
N TRP A 370 8.73 9.74 -8.45
CA TRP A 370 9.43 10.28 -9.60
C TRP A 370 8.54 10.67 -10.78
N HIS A 371 7.32 10.13 -10.90
CA HIS A 371 6.52 10.25 -12.12
C HIS A 371 6.18 11.69 -12.50
N GLU A 372 5.78 12.53 -11.56
CA GLU A 372 5.34 13.90 -11.83
C GLU A 372 6.53 14.77 -12.25
N ALA A 373 7.69 14.57 -11.63
CA ALA A 373 8.92 15.26 -12.02
C ALA A 373 9.30 15.01 -13.49
N TRP A 374 9.14 13.78 -13.97
CA TRP A 374 9.45 13.45 -15.36
C TRP A 374 8.39 13.97 -16.35
N LEU A 375 7.13 14.13 -15.94
CA LEU A 375 6.12 14.82 -16.73
C LEU A 375 6.49 16.30 -16.91
N ASP A 376 6.91 16.98 -15.84
CA ASP A 376 7.31 18.39 -15.88
C ASP A 376 8.63 18.59 -16.67
N ILE A 377 9.59 17.66 -16.52
CA ILE A 377 10.85 17.70 -17.29
C ILE A 377 10.56 17.54 -18.79
N TYR A 378 9.64 16.67 -19.17
CA TYR A 378 9.24 16.51 -20.56
C TYR A 378 8.79 17.82 -21.18
N LEU A 379 7.87 18.54 -20.52
CA LEU A 379 7.39 19.84 -21.01
C LEU A 379 8.55 20.82 -21.26
N ARG A 380 9.53 20.86 -20.37
CA ARG A 380 10.67 21.77 -20.49
C ARG A 380 11.69 21.38 -21.57
N TRP A 381 11.94 20.07 -21.71
CA TRP A 381 12.97 19.61 -22.66
C TRP A 381 12.47 19.57 -24.10
N PHE A 382 11.17 19.39 -24.30
CA PHE A 382 10.56 19.37 -25.63
C PHE A 382 9.81 20.66 -25.96
N ASP A 383 9.92 21.70 -25.12
CA ASP A 383 9.25 23.00 -25.28
C ASP A 383 7.74 22.87 -25.51
N GLU A 384 7.12 21.91 -24.83
CA GLU A 384 5.68 21.66 -24.90
C GLU A 384 4.92 22.42 -23.82
N GLN A 385 3.71 22.88 -24.14
CA GLN A 385 2.90 23.62 -23.18
C GLN A 385 2.05 22.69 -22.32
N VAL A 386 1.90 23.06 -21.05
CA VAL A 386 0.95 22.40 -20.14
C VAL A 386 -0.44 22.39 -20.79
N LEU A 387 -1.16 21.28 -20.68
CA LEU A 387 -2.49 21.02 -21.26
C LEU A 387 -2.52 20.88 -22.80
N ALA A 388 -1.41 21.02 -23.50
CA ALA A 388 -1.33 20.89 -24.95
C ALA A 388 -0.37 19.81 -25.44
N ALA A 389 0.32 19.15 -24.51
CA ALA A 389 1.36 18.18 -24.81
C ALA A 389 0.82 16.87 -25.44
N SER A 390 1.68 16.20 -26.19
CA SER A 390 1.41 14.86 -26.72
C SER A 390 1.35 13.84 -25.59
N ILE A 391 0.17 13.24 -25.34
CA ILE A 391 0.04 12.21 -24.30
C ILE A 391 0.91 10.97 -24.59
N VAL A 392 1.11 10.61 -25.86
CA VAL A 392 1.91 9.44 -26.23
C VAL A 392 3.39 9.73 -26.02
N GLY A 393 3.91 10.87 -26.53
CA GLY A 393 5.32 11.27 -26.35
C GLY A 393 5.67 11.44 -24.89
N MET A 394 4.86 12.24 -24.15
CA MET A 394 5.02 12.46 -22.73
C MET A 394 4.93 11.14 -21.94
N GLY A 395 3.96 10.28 -22.24
CA GLY A 395 3.76 9.02 -21.56
C GLY A 395 4.93 8.06 -21.74
N LEU A 396 5.40 7.86 -22.96
CA LEU A 396 6.56 7.00 -23.25
C LEU A 396 7.82 7.49 -22.51
N PHE A 397 8.11 8.79 -22.63
CA PHE A 397 9.26 9.40 -21.97
C PHE A 397 9.16 9.31 -20.44
N ALA A 398 8.07 9.82 -19.88
CA ALA A 398 7.93 9.91 -18.42
C ALA A 398 7.84 8.52 -17.76
N VAL A 399 7.14 7.56 -18.37
CA VAL A 399 7.08 6.18 -17.84
C VAL A 399 8.46 5.52 -17.89
N ALA A 400 9.20 5.64 -19.00
CA ALA A 400 10.54 5.05 -19.11
C ALA A 400 11.49 5.63 -18.05
N MET A 401 11.55 6.95 -17.94
CA MET A 401 12.42 7.63 -16.96
C MET A 401 12.00 7.37 -15.52
N THR A 402 10.70 7.35 -15.24
CA THR A 402 10.15 6.98 -13.94
C THR A 402 10.55 5.56 -13.54
N MET A 403 10.44 4.60 -14.45
CA MET A 403 10.81 3.20 -14.18
C MET A 403 12.31 3.04 -13.92
N ILE A 404 13.16 3.75 -14.67
CA ILE A 404 14.62 3.77 -14.46
C ILE A 404 14.92 4.33 -13.05
N CYS A 405 14.36 5.49 -12.72
CA CYS A 405 14.58 6.12 -11.39
C CYS A 405 14.00 5.30 -10.25
N ALA A 406 12.82 4.70 -10.42
CA ALA A 406 12.20 3.84 -9.42
C ALA A 406 13.01 2.57 -9.16
N ALA A 407 13.52 1.93 -10.22
CA ALA A 407 14.41 0.78 -10.10
C ALA A 407 15.73 1.18 -9.43
N ALA A 408 16.36 2.26 -9.86
CA ALA A 408 17.59 2.77 -9.25
C ALA A 408 17.37 3.11 -7.76
N SER A 409 16.28 3.83 -7.43
CA SER A 409 15.91 4.14 -6.04
C SER A 409 15.77 2.88 -5.20
N TRP A 410 15.08 1.85 -5.71
CA TRP A 410 14.91 0.60 -5.00
C TRP A 410 16.23 -0.14 -4.77
N TYR A 411 16.99 -0.38 -5.84
CA TYR A 411 18.19 -1.22 -5.74
C TYR A 411 19.38 -0.52 -5.09
N LEU A 412 19.52 0.80 -5.24
CA LEU A 412 20.68 1.56 -4.76
C LEU A 412 20.44 2.25 -3.41
N ILE A 413 19.17 2.56 -3.05
CA ILE A 413 18.86 3.33 -1.85
C ILE A 413 17.98 2.54 -0.89
N GLU A 414 16.73 2.23 -1.29
CA GLU A 414 15.71 1.70 -0.38
C GLU A 414 16.12 0.35 0.19
N ARG A 415 16.45 -0.61 -0.67
CA ARG A 415 16.84 -1.95 -0.27
C ARG A 415 18.10 -1.97 0.61
N PRO A 416 19.24 -1.36 0.23
CA PRO A 416 20.45 -1.35 1.06
C PRO A 416 20.22 -0.70 2.44
N VAL A 417 19.50 0.43 2.49
CA VAL A 417 19.22 1.14 3.74
C VAL A 417 18.33 0.30 4.67
N MET A 418 17.30 -0.35 4.13
CA MET A 418 16.44 -1.24 4.93
C MET A 418 17.21 -2.47 5.45
N GLU A 419 18.05 -3.10 4.63
CA GLU A 419 18.89 -4.23 5.04
C GLU A 419 19.89 -3.83 6.14
N TRP A 420 20.53 -2.66 6.01
CA TRP A 420 21.41 -2.10 7.03
C TRP A 420 20.67 -1.81 8.34
N GLY A 421 19.47 -1.21 8.26
CA GLY A 421 18.65 -0.91 9.42
C GLY A 421 18.18 -2.14 10.21
N LEU A 422 18.16 -3.32 9.57
CA LEU A 422 17.81 -4.60 10.24
C LEU A 422 19.00 -5.25 10.96
N LYS A 423 20.21 -5.04 10.47
CA LYS A 423 21.45 -5.64 11.06
C LYS A 423 21.85 -4.98 12.38
N ARG A 424 21.42 -3.76 12.64
CA ARG A 424 21.68 -3.03 13.90
C ARG A 424 20.58 -3.33 14.93
N ARG A 425 20.50 -4.57 15.37
CA ARG A 425 19.75 -4.99 16.57
C ARG A 425 20.62 -4.94 17.80
#